data_45de3cb520c7a27952e18109c2b2b769
#
_entry.id   45de3cb520c7a27952e18109c2b2b769
#
_cell.length_a   1.000
_cell.length_b   1.000
_cell.length_c   1.000
_cell.angle_alpha   90.00
_cell.angle_beta   90.00
_cell.angle_gamma   90.00
#
_symmetry.space_group_name_H-M   'P 1'
#
loop_
_entity.id
_entity.type
_entity.pdbx_description
1 polymer ?
#
loop_
_entity_poly.entity_id
_entity_poly.type
_entity_poly.pdbx_seq_one_letter_code
_entity_poly.pdbx_strand_id
1 'polypeptide(L)'
;MSHRLIAAGLVPLAALAMTAGTALAGGSTSKPKAPTATQKSAILKSGGFKGPAKCYSVALSSRKQTVAGVMFNSKASGCTKYAFDGSSLYFGNSAKTAWYLLDAASSETSNHCDALKILVGIPAWQDLAGYVSGLGCTNVD
;
A
#
# COMPACT_ATOMS: atom_id res chain seq x y z
N MET A 1 -32.30 78.89 8.37
CA MET A 1 -32.96 77.65 8.85
C MET A 1 -32.34 76.46 8.11
N SER A 2 -31.44 75.75 8.76
CA SER A 2 -30.63 74.70 8.09
C SER A 2 -31.04 73.35 8.66
N HIS A 3 -31.61 72.54 7.81
CA HIS A 3 -31.91 71.14 8.15
C HIS A 3 -30.67 70.30 7.84
N ARG A 4 -30.08 69.72 8.88
CA ARG A 4 -29.01 68.70 8.72
C ARG A 4 -29.67 67.31 8.64
N LEU A 5 -29.49 66.68 7.51
CA LEU A 5 -29.83 65.27 7.30
C LEU A 5 -28.73 64.40 7.91
N ILE A 6 -29.13 63.53 8.85
CA ILE A 6 -28.25 62.52 9.44
C ILE A 6 -28.31 61.30 8.53
N ALA A 7 -27.24 60.97 7.88
CA ALA A 7 -27.08 59.76 7.13
C ALA A 7 -26.78 58.61 8.07
N ALA A 8 -27.73 57.67 8.17
CA ALA A 8 -27.54 56.41 8.89
C ALA A 8 -26.65 55.46 8.05
N GLY A 9 -25.45 55.23 8.53
CA GLY A 9 -24.54 54.26 7.92
C GLY A 9 -25.03 52.82 8.16
N LEU A 10 -25.38 52.14 7.09
CA LEU A 10 -25.60 50.69 7.08
C LEU A 10 -24.25 50.00 7.15
N VAL A 11 -24.00 49.31 8.25
CA VAL A 11 -22.86 48.40 8.38
C VAL A 11 -23.24 47.05 7.71
N PRO A 12 -22.55 46.59 6.69
CA PRO A 12 -22.80 45.25 6.19
C PRO A 12 -22.24 44.23 7.17
N LEU A 13 -23.10 43.42 7.75
CA LEU A 13 -22.71 42.20 8.43
C LEU A 13 -22.03 41.27 7.39
N ALA A 14 -20.74 41.16 7.47
CA ALA A 14 -20.00 40.12 6.75
C ALA A 14 -20.34 38.78 7.45
N ALA A 15 -21.19 38.00 6.82
CA ALA A 15 -21.42 36.62 7.22
C ALA A 15 -20.13 35.82 6.91
N LEU A 16 -19.37 35.49 7.96
CA LEU A 16 -18.33 34.48 7.88
C LEU A 16 -19.01 33.13 7.61
N ALA A 17 -19.07 32.74 6.36
CA ALA A 17 -19.35 31.35 6.00
C ALA A 17 -18.15 30.52 6.48
N MET A 18 -18.26 29.93 7.65
CA MET A 18 -17.41 28.81 8.04
C MET A 18 -17.75 27.63 7.14
N THR A 19 -17.04 27.50 6.04
CA THR A 19 -16.99 26.24 5.32
C THR A 19 -16.27 25.26 6.23
N ALA A 20 -17.06 24.44 6.94
CA ALA A 20 -16.54 23.23 7.54
C ALA A 20 -16.02 22.37 6.39
N GLY A 21 -14.75 22.51 6.08
CA GLY A 21 -14.03 21.60 5.22
C GLY A 21 -14.06 20.24 5.94
N THR A 22 -14.98 19.40 5.54
CA THR A 22 -14.85 17.97 5.81
C THR A 22 -13.54 17.56 5.13
N ALA A 23 -12.46 17.52 5.90
CA ALA A 23 -11.28 16.80 5.53
C ALA A 23 -11.72 15.34 5.38
N LEU A 24 -12.10 14.95 4.16
CA LEU A 24 -12.11 13.57 3.78
C LEU A 24 -10.68 13.11 4.07
N ALA A 25 -10.54 12.29 5.11
CA ALA A 25 -9.34 11.50 5.32
C ALA A 25 -9.24 10.56 4.12
N GLY A 26 -8.84 11.11 2.98
CA GLY A 26 -8.42 10.36 1.82
C GLY A 26 -7.18 9.63 2.27
N GLY A 27 -7.34 8.34 2.61
CA GLY A 27 -6.20 7.48 2.82
C GLY A 27 -5.28 7.68 1.61
N SER A 28 -4.09 8.23 1.83
CA SER A 28 -3.09 8.39 0.79
C SER A 28 -2.79 6.99 0.28
N THR A 29 -3.37 6.60 -0.83
CA THR A 29 -3.05 5.36 -1.53
C THR A 29 -1.67 5.56 -2.15
N SER A 30 -0.64 5.42 -1.34
CA SER A 30 0.71 5.42 -1.86
C SER A 30 0.88 4.16 -2.72
N LYS A 31 1.39 4.35 -3.93
CA LYS A 31 1.63 3.24 -4.84
C LYS A 31 2.82 2.43 -4.36
N PRO A 32 2.79 1.10 -4.50
CA PRO A 32 3.95 0.27 -4.24
C PRO A 32 5.14 0.73 -5.07
N LYS A 33 6.33 0.60 -4.51
CA LYS A 33 7.58 0.94 -5.19
C LYS A 33 8.16 -0.28 -5.90
N ALA A 34 8.63 -0.09 -7.12
CA ALA A 34 9.36 -1.13 -7.82
C ALA A 34 10.71 -1.39 -7.12
N PRO A 35 11.09 -2.65 -6.88
CA PRO A 35 12.43 -2.99 -6.39
C PRO A 35 13.48 -2.75 -7.47
N THR A 36 14.73 -2.55 -7.07
CA THR A 36 15.86 -2.66 -8.00
C THR A 36 16.00 -4.10 -8.50
N ALA A 37 16.72 -4.32 -9.60
CA ALA A 37 16.96 -5.67 -10.12
C ALA A 37 17.65 -6.57 -9.07
N THR A 38 18.59 -6.03 -8.32
CA THR A 38 19.30 -6.74 -7.24
C THR A 38 18.35 -7.11 -6.10
N GLN A 39 17.50 -6.18 -5.65
CA GLN A 39 16.50 -6.46 -4.62
C GLN A 39 15.50 -7.52 -5.08
N LYS A 40 14.99 -7.39 -6.31
CA LYS A 40 14.06 -8.37 -6.89
C LYS A 40 14.69 -9.77 -6.92
N SER A 41 15.93 -9.86 -7.37
CA SER A 41 16.67 -11.13 -7.40
C SER A 41 16.86 -11.73 -6.01
N ALA A 42 17.23 -10.91 -5.02
CA ALA A 42 17.40 -11.36 -3.64
C ALA A 42 16.08 -11.87 -3.03
N ILE A 43 14.97 -11.16 -3.25
CA ILE A 43 13.64 -11.56 -2.78
C ILE A 43 13.23 -12.89 -3.41
N LEU A 44 13.33 -13.02 -4.72
CA LEU A 44 12.95 -14.25 -5.43
C LEU A 44 13.82 -15.44 -5.03
N LYS A 45 15.11 -15.22 -4.83
CA LYS A 45 16.03 -16.25 -4.34
C LYS A 45 15.66 -16.73 -2.93
N SER A 46 15.36 -15.80 -2.03
CA SER A 46 14.96 -16.14 -0.65
C SER A 46 13.67 -16.94 -0.59
N GLY A 47 12.74 -16.68 -1.52
CA GLY A 47 11.48 -17.42 -1.64
C GLY A 47 11.59 -18.74 -2.38
N GLY A 48 12.76 -19.09 -2.89
CA GLY A 48 12.94 -20.32 -3.66
C GLY A 48 12.21 -20.33 -5.00
N PHE A 49 11.84 -19.16 -5.54
CA PHE A 49 11.16 -19.05 -6.82
C PHE A 49 12.05 -19.52 -7.96
N LYS A 50 11.49 -20.39 -8.79
CA LYS A 50 12.18 -20.94 -9.96
C LYS A 50 11.72 -20.21 -11.22
N GLY A 51 12.65 -20.05 -12.17
CA GLY A 51 12.33 -19.45 -13.45
C GLY A 51 12.72 -17.97 -13.56
N PRO A 52 12.43 -17.36 -14.72
CA PRO A 52 12.84 -16.00 -15.00
C PRO A 52 12.15 -14.96 -14.10
N ALA A 53 12.88 -13.93 -13.69
CA ALA A 53 12.35 -12.86 -12.83
C ALA A 53 11.14 -12.13 -13.43
N LYS A 54 10.97 -12.13 -14.76
CA LYS A 54 9.81 -11.57 -15.45
C LYS A 54 8.50 -12.27 -15.08
N CYS A 55 8.57 -13.54 -14.66
CA CYS A 55 7.41 -14.34 -14.28
C CYS A 55 6.81 -13.94 -12.93
N TYR A 56 7.44 -13.02 -12.23
CA TYR A 56 7.01 -12.58 -10.92
C TYR A 56 6.85 -11.07 -10.87
N SER A 57 5.72 -10.63 -10.34
CA SER A 57 5.51 -9.25 -9.94
C SER A 57 6.02 -9.09 -8.52
N VAL A 58 6.96 -8.18 -8.31
CA VAL A 58 7.54 -7.88 -7.00
C VAL A 58 7.40 -6.40 -6.72
N ALA A 59 6.91 -6.06 -5.56
CA ALA A 59 6.79 -4.67 -5.12
C ALA A 59 7.28 -4.50 -3.69
N LEU A 60 7.81 -3.33 -3.39
CA LEU A 60 8.14 -2.89 -2.04
C LEU A 60 7.04 -1.95 -1.55
N SER A 61 6.75 -1.96 -0.25
CA SER A 61 5.99 -0.86 0.33
C SER A 61 6.76 0.45 0.14
N SER A 62 6.09 1.49 -0.30
CA SER A 62 6.71 2.81 -0.44
C SER A 62 7.03 3.44 0.91
N ARG A 63 6.22 3.16 1.92
CA ARG A 63 6.35 3.68 3.29
C ARG A 63 7.24 2.81 4.19
N LYS A 64 7.40 1.54 3.88
CA LYS A 64 8.28 0.61 4.61
C LYS A 64 9.01 -0.30 3.62
N GLN A 65 10.03 0.23 2.98
CA GLN A 65 10.77 -0.45 1.91
C GLN A 65 11.48 -1.77 2.31
N THR A 66 11.40 -2.15 3.57
CA THR A 66 11.80 -3.47 4.08
C THR A 66 10.65 -4.49 4.03
N VAL A 67 9.49 -4.13 3.50
CA VAL A 67 8.38 -5.06 3.27
C VAL A 67 8.14 -5.19 1.78
N ALA A 68 8.11 -6.42 1.30
CA ALA A 68 7.92 -6.75 -0.11
C ALA A 68 6.78 -7.74 -0.30
N GLY A 69 6.09 -7.62 -1.43
CA GLY A 69 5.12 -8.60 -1.90
C GLY A 69 5.59 -9.24 -3.21
N VAL A 70 5.29 -10.52 -3.37
CA VAL A 70 5.54 -11.29 -4.60
C VAL A 70 4.26 -11.98 -5.03
N MET A 71 3.94 -11.89 -6.32
CA MET A 71 2.86 -12.64 -6.94
C MET A 71 3.25 -13.08 -8.35
N PHE A 72 2.53 -14.05 -8.90
CA PHE A 72 2.74 -14.48 -10.26
C PHE A 72 2.34 -13.40 -11.25
N ASN A 73 3.17 -13.20 -12.27
CA ASN A 73 2.87 -12.27 -13.35
C ASN A 73 2.23 -13.00 -14.54
N SER A 74 0.90 -13.08 -14.53
CA SER A 74 0.13 -13.75 -15.60
C SER A 74 0.24 -13.08 -16.98
N LYS A 75 0.73 -11.83 -17.04
CA LYS A 75 0.92 -11.09 -18.29
C LYS A 75 2.23 -11.43 -19.00
N ALA A 76 3.16 -12.08 -18.31
CA ALA A 76 4.45 -12.45 -18.91
C ALA A 76 4.35 -13.76 -19.69
N SER A 77 4.71 -13.72 -20.97
CA SER A 77 4.70 -14.90 -21.84
C SER A 77 5.70 -15.96 -21.39
N GLY A 78 5.33 -17.23 -21.56
CA GLY A 78 6.20 -18.38 -21.25
C GLY A 78 6.37 -18.65 -19.75
N CYS A 79 5.51 -18.06 -18.90
CA CYS A 79 5.61 -18.16 -17.46
C CYS A 79 4.66 -19.17 -16.81
N THR A 80 3.71 -19.71 -17.54
CA THR A 80 2.62 -20.56 -16.99
C THR A 80 3.12 -21.72 -16.13
N LYS A 81 4.24 -22.33 -16.49
CA LYS A 81 4.86 -23.43 -15.71
C LYS A 81 5.44 -23.00 -14.35
N TYR A 82 5.56 -21.71 -14.12
CA TYR A 82 6.04 -21.13 -12.87
C TYR A 82 4.91 -20.48 -12.07
N ALA A 83 3.66 -20.64 -12.52
CA ALA A 83 2.51 -20.09 -11.84
C ALA A 83 2.38 -20.67 -10.44
N PHE A 84 1.96 -19.83 -9.51
CA PHE A 84 1.51 -20.22 -8.19
C PHE A 84 0.29 -19.37 -7.82
N ASP A 85 -0.54 -19.87 -6.95
CA ASP A 85 -1.75 -19.16 -6.51
C ASP A 85 -1.42 -18.20 -5.37
N GLY A 86 -2.10 -17.05 -5.38
CA GLY A 86 -2.00 -16.06 -4.33
C GLY A 86 -0.73 -15.22 -4.39
N SER A 87 -0.18 -14.92 -3.23
CA SER A 87 1.00 -14.08 -3.08
C SER A 87 1.88 -14.54 -1.91
N SER A 88 3.02 -13.87 -1.75
CA SER A 88 3.90 -14.06 -0.59
C SER A 88 4.38 -12.70 -0.10
N LEU A 89 4.53 -12.53 1.22
CA LEU A 89 5.09 -11.35 1.85
C LEU A 89 6.46 -11.65 2.45
N TYR A 90 7.35 -10.69 2.35
CA TYR A 90 8.74 -10.78 2.80
C TYR A 90 9.10 -9.58 3.66
N PHE A 91 9.97 -9.82 4.64
CA PHE A 91 10.62 -8.80 5.43
C PHE A 91 12.12 -8.76 5.12
N GLY A 92 12.61 -7.58 4.77
CA GLY A 92 14.02 -7.35 4.49
C GLY A 92 14.77 -6.78 5.70
N ASN A 93 16.07 -7.05 5.77
CA ASN A 93 16.94 -6.32 6.68
C ASN A 93 17.01 -4.82 6.31
N SER A 94 17.55 -3.99 7.18
CA SER A 94 17.66 -2.54 6.95
C SER A 94 18.43 -2.18 5.68
N ALA A 95 19.43 -2.98 5.31
CA ALA A 95 20.22 -2.83 4.08
C ALA A 95 19.47 -3.33 2.83
N LYS A 96 18.34 -4.04 2.99
CA LYS A 96 17.55 -4.66 1.91
C LYS A 96 18.34 -5.65 1.05
N THR A 97 19.29 -6.34 1.65
CA THR A 97 20.16 -7.35 1.02
C THR A 97 19.75 -8.77 1.36
N ALA A 98 19.13 -8.97 2.54
CA ALA A 98 18.58 -10.25 2.97
C ALA A 98 17.07 -10.13 3.18
N TRP A 99 16.33 -11.13 2.74
CA TRP A 99 14.87 -11.17 2.79
C TRP A 99 14.41 -12.47 3.41
N TYR A 100 13.36 -12.39 4.21
CA TYR A 100 12.80 -13.52 4.94
C TYR A 100 11.32 -13.62 4.63
N LEU A 101 10.84 -14.82 4.33
CA LEU A 101 9.43 -15.07 4.12
C LEU A 101 8.67 -14.81 5.43
N LEU A 102 7.68 -13.94 5.36
CA LEU A 102 6.72 -13.74 6.45
C LEU A 102 5.54 -14.69 6.32
N ASP A 103 4.96 -14.71 5.12
CA ASP A 103 3.82 -15.56 4.81
C ASP A 103 3.68 -15.80 3.32
N ALA A 104 3.06 -16.90 2.95
CA ALA A 104 2.67 -17.25 1.60
C ALA A 104 1.20 -17.69 1.61
N ALA A 105 0.52 -17.52 0.47
CA ALA A 105 -0.87 -17.93 0.34
C ALA A 105 -1.03 -19.40 0.74
N SER A 106 -1.66 -19.61 1.88
CA SER A 106 -2.18 -20.88 2.31
C SER A 106 -3.67 -20.73 2.54
N SER A 107 -4.43 -21.76 2.26
CA SER A 107 -5.89 -21.77 2.39
C SER A 107 -6.41 -21.64 3.83
N GLU A 108 -5.56 -21.32 4.79
CA GLU A 108 -5.91 -21.36 6.21
C GLU A 108 -6.06 -19.96 6.83
N THR A 109 -7.28 -19.68 7.19
CA THR A 109 -7.86 -18.88 8.28
C THR A 109 -7.44 -17.43 8.48
N SER A 110 -8.47 -16.59 8.58
CA SER A 110 -8.45 -15.13 8.80
C SER A 110 -7.64 -14.62 10.01
N ASN A 111 -7.28 -15.47 10.96
CA ASN A 111 -6.61 -15.03 12.20
C ASN A 111 -5.14 -14.62 12.00
N HIS A 112 -4.48 -15.12 10.96
CA HIS A 112 -3.09 -14.74 10.69
C HIS A 112 -2.97 -13.37 10.03
N CYS A 113 -4.02 -12.90 9.36
CA CYS A 113 -4.02 -11.58 8.70
C CYS A 113 -3.82 -10.44 9.69
N ASP A 114 -4.45 -10.51 10.86
CA ASP A 114 -4.29 -9.48 11.89
C ASP A 114 -2.87 -9.48 12.47
N ALA A 115 -2.29 -10.65 12.71
CA ALA A 115 -0.91 -10.77 13.16
C ALA A 115 0.08 -10.23 12.12
N LEU A 116 -0.13 -10.55 10.84
CA LEU A 116 0.67 -10.03 9.75
C LEU A 116 0.54 -8.51 9.62
N LYS A 117 -0.68 -7.97 9.71
CA LYS A 117 -0.96 -6.54 9.66
C LYS A 117 -0.19 -5.79 10.76
N ILE A 118 -0.13 -6.35 11.97
CA ILE A 118 0.64 -5.80 13.09
C ILE A 118 2.14 -5.84 12.79
N LEU A 119 2.67 -6.95 12.33
CA LEU A 119 4.09 -7.12 12.02
C LEU A 119 4.57 -6.21 10.90
N VAL A 120 3.80 -6.14 9.83
CA VAL A 120 4.09 -5.34 8.64
C VAL A 120 3.89 -3.86 8.92
N GLY A 121 2.88 -3.53 9.69
CA GLY A 121 2.41 -2.17 9.97
C GLY A 121 1.38 -1.71 8.94
N ILE A 122 0.37 -0.97 9.41
CA ILE A 122 -0.77 -0.52 8.60
C ILE A 122 -0.34 0.18 7.31
N PRO A 123 0.63 1.12 7.32
CA PRO A 123 1.04 1.79 6.09
C PRO A 123 1.57 0.84 5.01
N ALA A 124 2.41 -0.11 5.38
CA ALA A 124 2.95 -1.08 4.43
C ALA A 124 1.89 -2.09 3.97
N TRP A 125 0.98 -2.46 4.87
CA TRP A 125 -0.17 -3.30 4.57
C TRP A 125 -1.05 -2.71 3.47
N GLN A 126 -1.38 -1.42 3.59
CA GLN A 126 -2.16 -0.69 2.60
C GLN A 126 -1.41 -0.51 1.26
N ASP A 127 -0.10 -0.22 1.31
CA ASP A 127 0.71 -0.08 0.09
C ASP A 127 0.73 -1.36 -0.74
N LEU A 128 0.69 -2.52 -0.08
CA LEU A 128 0.75 -3.83 -0.71
C LEU A 128 -0.62 -4.52 -0.79
N ALA A 129 -1.71 -3.77 -0.83
CA ALA A 129 -3.08 -4.27 -0.80
C ALA A 129 -3.35 -5.43 -1.77
N GLY A 130 -2.87 -5.34 -3.02
CA GLY A 130 -3.02 -6.42 -4.01
C GLY A 130 -2.32 -7.71 -3.60
N TYR A 131 -1.16 -7.62 -2.95
CA TYR A 131 -0.42 -8.79 -2.45
C TYR A 131 -1.07 -9.35 -1.18
N VAL A 132 -1.55 -8.48 -0.31
CA VAL A 132 -2.31 -8.84 0.90
C VAL A 132 -3.59 -9.59 0.53
N SER A 133 -4.33 -9.10 -0.48
CA SER A 133 -5.50 -9.79 -1.02
C SER A 133 -5.15 -11.17 -1.57
N GLY A 134 -4.01 -11.33 -2.23
CA GLY A 134 -3.51 -12.62 -2.71
C GLY A 134 -3.17 -13.62 -1.60
N LEU A 135 -3.00 -13.17 -0.35
CA LEU A 135 -2.88 -14.03 0.84
C LEU A 135 -4.24 -14.48 1.40
N GLY A 136 -5.35 -14.04 0.79
CA GLY A 136 -6.68 -14.25 1.33
C GLY A 136 -7.10 -13.26 2.41
N CYS A 137 -6.32 -12.20 2.62
CA CYS A 137 -6.61 -11.14 3.59
C CYS A 137 -7.44 -10.03 2.93
N THR A 138 -8.69 -9.87 3.34
CA THR A 138 -9.64 -8.94 2.71
C THR A 138 -9.72 -7.57 3.37
N ASN A 139 -9.29 -7.44 4.63
CA ASN A 139 -9.36 -6.18 5.38
C ASN A 139 -8.09 -5.38 5.18
N VAL A 140 -8.12 -4.50 4.19
CA VAL A 140 -6.99 -3.61 3.85
C VAL A 140 -7.13 -2.24 4.52
N ASP A 141 -8.21 -2.03 5.27
CA ASP A 141 -8.51 -0.78 5.98
C ASP A 141 -7.69 -0.61 7.26
#